data_d8bf0ac9f8d679b69863d877f1d2eaed
#
_entry.id   d8bf0ac9f8d679b69863d877f1d2eaed
#
_cell.length_a   1.000
_cell.length_b   1.000
_cell.length_c   1.000
_cell.angle_alpha   90.00
_cell.angle_beta   90.00
_cell.angle_gamma   90.00
#
_symmetry.space_group_name_H-M   'P 1'
#
loop_
_entity.id
_entity.type
_entity.pdbx_description
1 polymer ?
#
loop_
_entity_poly.entity_id
_entity_poly.type
_entity_poly.pdbx_seq_one_letter_code
_entity_poly.pdbx_strand_id
1 'polypeptide(L)'
;MNILIFSDIHGDLRALEKIARRQADVYIAAGDLSNFGKGLDRCGEILRPLGKKVWVLPGNHETQSEIHSFCQRYGFIDFHRQLRPLESASGPTQWAGLGYSNLTPFNTPGEYSEEEISEALTGLDGIKPLYLVVHFPPLNTTLDEFAPGKHAGSPTLREWVTRNQPAYLFCGHIHETAGRSDRIGQTQCFNVGKDGYLLEI
;
A
#
# COMPACT_ATOMS: atom_id res chain seq x y z
N MET A 1 2.04 0.37 19.38
CA MET A 1 1.35 1.30 18.43
C MET A 1 0.53 0.47 17.46
N ASN A 2 -0.72 0.90 17.18
CA ASN A 2 -1.61 0.20 16.27
C ASN A 2 -1.63 0.89 14.90
N ILE A 3 -1.30 0.16 13.84
CA ILE A 3 -1.27 0.66 12.46
C ILE A 3 -2.28 -0.14 11.64
N LEU A 4 -3.25 0.55 11.04
CA LEU A 4 -4.26 -0.06 10.19
C LEU A 4 -3.92 0.22 8.72
N ILE A 5 -3.58 -0.82 7.97
CA ILE A 5 -3.24 -0.75 6.55
C ILE A 5 -4.41 -1.33 5.76
N PHE A 6 -4.87 -0.65 4.72
CA PHE A 6 -5.99 -1.08 3.87
C PHE A 6 -5.77 -0.62 2.42
N SER A 7 -6.46 -1.24 1.47
CA SER A 7 -6.30 -0.99 0.03
C SER A 7 -7.61 -1.28 -0.71
N ASP A 8 -7.68 -0.89 -1.99
CA ASP A 8 -8.71 -1.33 -2.94
C ASP A 8 -10.14 -0.99 -2.50
N ILE A 9 -10.33 0.22 -1.99
CA ILE A 9 -11.65 0.72 -1.59
C ILE A 9 -12.55 0.94 -2.82
N HIS A 10 -12.00 1.43 -3.94
CA HIS A 10 -12.75 1.66 -5.18
C HIS A 10 -14.09 2.36 -4.99
N GLY A 11 -14.15 3.32 -4.06
CA GLY A 11 -15.36 4.06 -3.74
C GLY A 11 -16.40 3.28 -2.93
N ASP A 12 -16.06 2.12 -2.35
CA ASP A 12 -16.90 1.43 -1.37
C ASP A 12 -16.88 2.20 -0.03
N LEU A 13 -17.72 3.25 0.03
CA LEU A 13 -17.78 4.13 1.19
C LEU A 13 -18.18 3.38 2.47
N ARG A 14 -18.95 2.28 2.36
CA ARG A 14 -19.35 1.48 3.54
C ARG A 14 -18.16 0.72 4.13
N ALA A 15 -17.29 0.18 3.27
CA ALA A 15 -16.05 -0.43 3.71
C ALA A 15 -15.14 0.62 4.37
N LEU A 16 -14.99 1.79 3.73
CA LEU A 16 -14.17 2.87 4.27
C LEU A 16 -14.68 3.41 5.61
N GLU A 17 -15.99 3.52 5.80
CA GLU A 17 -16.59 3.90 7.09
C GLU A 17 -16.26 2.88 8.20
N LYS A 18 -16.25 1.59 7.88
CA LYS A 18 -15.84 0.55 8.85
C LYS A 18 -14.37 0.72 9.23
N ILE A 19 -13.50 0.98 8.25
CA ILE A 19 -12.08 1.29 8.48
C ILE A 19 -11.94 2.50 9.40
N ALA A 20 -12.60 3.61 9.08
CA ALA A 20 -12.50 4.86 9.84
C ALA A 20 -12.99 4.75 11.30
N ARG A 21 -13.87 3.79 11.61
CA ARG A 21 -14.36 3.54 12.98
C ARG A 21 -13.43 2.65 13.82
N ARG A 22 -12.49 1.94 13.20
CA ARG A 22 -11.49 1.14 13.95
C ARG A 22 -10.50 2.08 14.62
N GLN A 23 -10.07 1.72 15.84
CA GLN A 23 -9.06 2.51 16.54
C GLN A 23 -7.67 2.11 16.07
N ALA A 24 -6.93 3.11 15.57
CA ALA A 24 -5.52 2.98 15.22
C ALA A 24 -4.79 4.31 15.46
N ASP A 25 -3.47 4.23 15.62
CA ASP A 25 -2.61 5.40 15.76
C ASP A 25 -2.24 5.98 14.39
N VAL A 26 -2.10 5.10 13.36
CA VAL A 26 -1.84 5.42 11.97
C VAL A 26 -2.75 4.58 11.07
N TYR A 27 -3.26 5.20 10.01
CA TYR A 27 -4.06 4.57 8.95
C TYR A 27 -3.31 4.74 7.63
N ILE A 28 -3.01 3.63 6.94
CA ILE A 28 -2.30 3.68 5.67
C ILE A 28 -3.20 3.15 4.57
N ALA A 29 -3.61 4.05 3.66
CA ALA A 29 -4.31 3.69 2.43
C ALA A 29 -3.29 3.31 1.37
N ALA A 30 -3.21 2.01 1.09
CA ALA A 30 -2.22 1.44 0.17
C ALA A 30 -2.72 1.40 -1.29
N GLY A 31 -3.39 2.46 -1.73
CA GLY A 31 -3.83 2.67 -3.10
C GLY A 31 -5.30 2.30 -3.36
N ASP A 32 -5.78 2.74 -4.52
CA ASP A 32 -7.12 2.48 -5.08
C ASP A 32 -8.27 2.85 -4.14
N LEU A 33 -8.21 4.07 -3.58
CA LEU A 33 -9.32 4.66 -2.83
C LEU A 33 -10.52 4.95 -3.75
N SER A 34 -10.26 5.25 -5.01
CA SER A 34 -11.26 5.67 -6.00
C SER A 34 -11.23 4.78 -7.25
N ASN A 35 -12.17 5.03 -8.18
CA ASN A 35 -12.12 4.49 -9.53
C ASN A 35 -11.78 5.64 -10.49
N PHE A 36 -10.52 5.71 -10.96
CA PHE A 36 -10.03 6.76 -11.86
C PHE A 36 -10.34 8.16 -11.32
N GLY A 37 -9.98 8.43 -10.06
CA GLY A 37 -10.20 9.69 -9.36
C GLY A 37 -11.68 9.96 -8.96
N LYS A 38 -12.64 9.17 -9.47
CA LYS A 38 -14.06 9.37 -9.18
C LYS A 38 -14.40 8.98 -7.75
N GLY A 39 -14.98 9.93 -7.00
CA GLY A 39 -15.40 9.70 -5.61
C GLY A 39 -14.31 9.88 -4.57
N LEU A 40 -13.10 10.29 -4.96
CA LEU A 40 -11.98 10.52 -4.04
C LEU A 40 -12.34 11.53 -2.93
N ASP A 41 -13.05 12.62 -3.27
CA ASP A 41 -13.51 13.60 -2.28
C ASP A 41 -14.43 12.99 -1.22
N ARG A 42 -15.31 12.04 -1.59
CA ARG A 42 -16.17 11.34 -0.62
C ARG A 42 -15.35 10.49 0.35
N CYS A 43 -14.30 9.84 -0.15
CA CYS A 43 -13.35 9.12 0.72
C CYS A 43 -12.66 10.10 1.68
N GLY A 44 -12.28 11.29 1.20
CA GLY A 44 -11.69 12.34 2.00
C GLY A 44 -12.59 12.81 3.14
N GLU A 45 -13.88 13.04 2.88
CA GLU A 45 -14.81 13.44 3.92
C GLU A 45 -14.96 12.39 5.04
N ILE A 46 -14.96 11.10 4.69
CA ILE A 46 -15.02 10.02 5.70
C ILE A 46 -13.74 9.96 6.54
N LEU A 47 -12.58 10.14 5.92
CA LEU A 47 -11.28 10.05 6.59
C LEU A 47 -10.86 11.36 7.29
N ARG A 48 -11.48 12.50 6.94
CA ARG A 48 -11.15 13.85 7.48
C ARG A 48 -10.99 13.92 9.00
N PRO A 49 -11.86 13.27 9.81
CA PRO A 49 -11.73 13.31 11.28
C PRO A 49 -10.42 12.73 11.81
N LEU A 50 -9.75 11.87 11.01
CA LEU A 50 -8.49 11.22 11.39
C LEU A 50 -7.26 12.11 11.12
N GLY A 51 -7.37 13.08 10.19
CA GLY A 51 -6.35 14.08 9.89
C GLY A 51 -4.99 13.46 9.55
N LYS A 52 -3.91 13.98 10.15
CA LYS A 52 -2.52 13.56 9.91
C LYS A 52 -2.20 12.11 10.28
N LYS A 53 -3.14 11.38 10.90
CA LYS A 53 -2.98 9.94 11.11
C LYS A 53 -3.17 9.14 9.82
N VAL A 54 -3.76 9.74 8.79
CA VAL A 54 -3.98 9.08 7.49
C VAL A 54 -2.80 9.33 6.57
N TRP A 55 -2.18 8.25 6.12
CA TRP A 55 -1.12 8.24 5.13
C TRP A 55 -1.67 7.61 3.85
N VAL A 56 -1.43 8.22 2.71
CA VAL A 56 -2.04 7.79 1.45
C VAL A 56 -0.96 7.64 0.38
N LEU A 57 -1.02 6.55 -0.36
CA LEU A 57 -0.31 6.40 -1.62
C LEU A 57 -1.31 6.07 -2.74
N PRO A 58 -1.03 6.42 -4.01
CA PRO A 58 -1.90 6.08 -5.13
C PRO A 58 -1.88 4.57 -5.41
N GLY A 59 -2.99 4.04 -5.89
CA GLY A 59 -3.00 2.78 -6.61
C GLY A 59 -2.80 3.02 -8.11
N ASN A 60 -3.18 2.04 -8.93
CA ASN A 60 -3.11 2.24 -10.38
C ASN A 60 -4.31 3.06 -10.94
N HIS A 61 -5.36 3.27 -10.15
CA HIS A 61 -6.51 4.08 -10.53
C HIS A 61 -6.35 5.57 -10.22
N GLU A 62 -5.29 6.00 -9.54
CA GLU A 62 -5.02 7.40 -9.24
C GLU A 62 -3.65 7.84 -9.76
N THR A 63 -3.57 9.12 -10.13
CA THR A 63 -2.28 9.76 -10.40
C THR A 63 -1.66 10.31 -9.12
N GLN A 64 -0.32 10.47 -9.11
CA GLN A 64 0.39 11.11 -8.00
C GLN A 64 -0.13 12.54 -7.73
N SER A 65 -0.46 13.30 -8.78
CA SER A 65 -0.96 14.67 -8.62
C SER A 65 -2.36 14.72 -7.98
N GLU A 66 -3.23 13.75 -8.27
CA GLU A 66 -4.54 13.63 -7.63
C GLU A 66 -4.38 13.33 -6.13
N ILE A 67 -3.55 12.35 -5.78
CA ILE A 67 -3.29 12.00 -4.37
C ILE A 67 -2.59 13.12 -3.61
N HIS A 68 -1.62 13.79 -4.24
CA HIS A 68 -0.98 14.96 -3.62
C HIS A 68 -1.99 16.07 -3.29
N SER A 69 -2.83 16.43 -4.26
CA SER A 69 -3.88 17.45 -4.07
C SER A 69 -4.93 17.01 -3.02
N PHE A 70 -5.28 15.73 -3.02
CA PHE A 70 -6.17 15.11 -2.05
C PHE A 70 -5.60 15.21 -0.62
N CYS A 71 -4.34 14.83 -0.43
CA CYS A 71 -3.68 14.92 0.86
C CYS A 71 -3.59 16.36 1.37
N GLN A 72 -3.26 17.32 0.51
CA GLN A 72 -3.25 18.74 0.88
C GLN A 72 -4.64 19.23 1.32
N ARG A 73 -5.70 18.88 0.58
CA ARG A 73 -7.08 19.31 0.87
C ARG A 73 -7.59 18.82 2.22
N TYR A 74 -7.29 17.56 2.57
CA TYR A 74 -7.83 16.92 3.77
C TYR A 74 -6.86 16.87 4.96
N GLY A 75 -5.64 17.37 4.79
CA GLY A 75 -4.61 17.37 5.82
C GLY A 75 -4.02 15.98 6.09
N PHE A 76 -4.02 15.10 5.09
CA PHE A 76 -3.41 13.79 5.15
C PHE A 76 -1.93 13.84 4.79
N ILE A 77 -1.23 12.74 4.98
CA ILE A 77 0.17 12.59 4.59
C ILE A 77 0.25 11.90 3.24
N ASP A 78 0.82 12.58 2.25
CA ASP A 78 1.24 11.94 1.00
C ASP A 78 2.43 11.03 1.31
N PHE A 79 2.20 9.72 1.22
CA PHE A 79 3.18 8.70 1.60
C PHE A 79 3.86 8.06 0.38
N HIS A 80 3.45 8.45 -0.83
CA HIS A 80 4.06 7.93 -2.05
C HIS A 80 5.53 8.33 -2.18
N ARG A 81 6.41 7.34 -2.37
CA ARG A 81 7.88 7.51 -2.46
C ARG A 81 8.48 8.23 -1.23
N GLN A 82 7.89 7.99 -0.05
CA GLN A 82 8.37 8.54 1.21
C GLN A 82 8.92 7.44 2.11
N LEU A 83 9.94 7.81 2.89
CA LEU A 83 10.44 7.03 4.01
C LEU A 83 10.15 7.80 5.30
N ARG A 84 9.50 7.14 6.28
CA ARG A 84 9.10 7.77 7.53
C ARG A 84 9.39 6.88 8.73
N PRO A 85 10.00 7.42 9.79
CA PRO A 85 10.14 6.68 11.03
C PRO A 85 8.82 6.63 11.82
N LEU A 86 8.59 5.49 12.48
CA LEU A 86 7.59 5.34 13.55
C LEU A 86 8.26 4.71 14.77
N GLU A 87 7.89 5.21 15.95
CA GLU A 87 8.36 4.63 17.20
C GLU A 87 7.52 3.40 17.57
N SER A 88 8.17 2.31 17.91
CA SER A 88 7.53 1.11 18.43
C SER A 88 8.02 0.77 19.83
N ALA A 89 7.37 -0.20 20.48
CA ALA A 89 7.80 -0.67 21.80
C ALA A 89 9.21 -1.29 21.77
N SER A 90 9.64 -1.79 20.62
CA SER A 90 10.97 -2.40 20.40
C SER A 90 12.02 -1.44 19.79
N GLY A 91 11.66 -0.17 19.62
CA GLY A 91 12.52 0.87 19.04
C GLY A 91 11.99 1.42 17.70
N PRO A 92 12.73 2.34 17.07
CA PRO A 92 12.31 2.98 15.84
C PRO A 92 12.23 2.00 14.67
N THR A 93 11.17 2.13 13.88
CA THR A 93 10.94 1.38 12.63
C THR A 93 10.91 2.34 11.46
N GLN A 94 11.30 1.88 10.26
CA GLN A 94 11.27 2.67 9.05
C GLN A 94 10.14 2.17 8.15
N TRP A 95 9.30 3.09 7.67
CA TRP A 95 8.15 2.81 6.81
C TRP A 95 8.34 3.46 5.46
N ALA A 96 8.26 2.68 4.40
CA ALA A 96 8.36 3.18 3.04
C ALA A 96 7.08 2.89 2.26
N GLY A 97 6.64 3.88 1.47
CA GLY A 97 5.46 3.78 0.61
C GLY A 97 5.81 3.87 -0.87
N LEU A 98 5.35 2.91 -1.68
CA LEU A 98 5.45 2.95 -3.14
C LEU A 98 4.09 2.58 -3.76
N GLY A 99 3.41 3.59 -4.29
CA GLY A 99 2.14 3.44 -4.99
C GLY A 99 2.31 3.00 -6.43
N TYR A 100 1.22 3.08 -7.19
CA TYR A 100 1.07 2.58 -8.56
C TYR A 100 1.07 1.05 -8.62
N SER A 101 1.01 0.48 -9.82
CA SER A 101 1.21 -0.95 -10.05
C SER A 101 2.34 -1.21 -11.04
N ASN A 102 2.80 -2.44 -11.18
CA ASN A 102 3.49 -2.88 -12.38
C ASN A 102 2.53 -2.82 -13.59
N LEU A 103 3.07 -2.89 -14.80
CA LEU A 103 2.27 -2.76 -16.03
C LEU A 103 1.13 -3.78 -16.06
N THR A 104 -0.07 -3.30 -16.40
CA THR A 104 -1.27 -4.10 -16.56
C THR A 104 -1.73 -4.09 -18.02
N PRO A 105 -2.55 -5.04 -18.47
CA PRO A 105 -3.15 -4.99 -19.81
C PRO A 105 -4.22 -3.89 -19.95
N PHE A 106 -4.51 -3.15 -18.89
CA PHE A 106 -5.60 -2.17 -18.84
C PHE A 106 -5.14 -0.73 -19.10
N ASN A 107 -3.82 -0.48 -19.11
CA ASN A 107 -3.23 0.84 -19.31
C ASN A 107 -3.84 1.89 -18.38
N THR A 108 -3.73 1.62 -17.09
CA THR A 108 -4.26 2.49 -16.03
C THR A 108 -3.36 3.71 -15.77
N PRO A 109 -3.84 4.81 -15.13
CA PRO A 109 -3.06 6.03 -14.96
C PRO A 109 -1.78 5.88 -14.13
N GLY A 110 -1.77 4.93 -13.19
CA GLY A 110 -0.68 4.73 -12.22
C GLY A 110 0.05 3.42 -12.45
N GLU A 111 0.91 3.33 -13.46
CA GLU A 111 1.70 2.13 -13.75
C GLU A 111 3.19 2.48 -13.84
N TYR A 112 4.03 1.54 -13.41
CA TYR A 112 5.49 1.57 -13.54
C TYR A 112 6.00 0.42 -14.39
N SER A 113 7.02 0.66 -15.19
CA SER A 113 7.85 -0.41 -15.71
C SER A 113 8.67 -1.07 -14.60
N GLU A 114 9.20 -2.26 -14.85
CA GLU A 114 10.02 -2.96 -13.86
C GLU A 114 11.33 -2.18 -13.57
N GLU A 115 11.84 -1.42 -14.53
CA GLU A 115 12.99 -0.52 -14.38
C GLU A 115 12.67 0.63 -13.40
N GLU A 116 11.51 1.28 -13.56
CA GLU A 116 11.05 2.35 -12.67
C GLU A 116 10.80 1.84 -11.26
N ILE A 117 10.29 0.59 -11.10
CA ILE A 117 10.15 -0.08 -9.81
C ILE A 117 11.53 -0.28 -9.17
N SER A 118 12.52 -0.76 -9.96
CA SER A 118 13.89 -0.96 -9.47
C SER A 118 14.50 0.35 -8.98
N GLU A 119 14.38 1.43 -9.75
CA GLU A 119 14.86 2.75 -9.37
C GLU A 119 14.22 3.25 -8.07
N ALA A 120 12.89 3.10 -7.94
CA ALA A 120 12.15 3.54 -6.75
C ALA A 120 12.57 2.78 -5.49
N LEU A 121 12.95 1.51 -5.61
CA LEU A 121 13.35 0.66 -4.49
C LEU A 121 14.84 0.83 -4.10
N THR A 122 15.70 1.30 -5.01
CA THR A 122 17.15 1.42 -4.78
C THR A 122 17.49 2.27 -3.55
N GLY A 123 16.73 3.35 -3.31
CA GLY A 123 16.92 4.21 -2.15
C GLY A 123 16.59 3.57 -0.79
N LEU A 124 16.03 2.35 -0.79
CA LEU A 124 15.62 1.62 0.41
C LEU A 124 16.57 0.47 0.76
N ASP A 125 17.62 0.24 -0.03
CA ASP A 125 18.57 -0.84 0.17
C ASP A 125 19.24 -0.76 1.56
N GLY A 126 19.24 -1.87 2.27
CA GLY A 126 19.92 -2.02 3.56
C GLY A 126 19.22 -1.35 4.75
N ILE A 127 18.09 -0.66 4.58
CA ILE A 127 17.34 -0.05 5.68
C ILE A 127 16.69 -1.14 6.53
N LYS A 128 16.93 -1.12 7.86
CA LYS A 128 16.39 -2.11 8.83
C LYS A 128 16.10 -1.46 10.19
N PRO A 129 15.00 -1.87 10.84
CA PRO A 129 13.90 -2.66 10.30
C PRO A 129 13.05 -1.84 9.31
N LEU A 130 12.75 -2.38 8.13
CA LEU A 130 11.93 -1.74 7.11
C LEU A 130 10.55 -2.41 7.02
N TYR A 131 9.50 -1.60 6.99
CA TYR A 131 8.11 -1.96 6.73
C TYR A 131 7.73 -1.32 5.39
N LEU A 132 7.53 -2.16 4.38
CA LEU A 132 7.26 -1.70 3.01
C LEU A 132 5.76 -1.79 2.71
N VAL A 133 5.18 -0.66 2.32
CA VAL A 133 3.79 -0.59 1.85
C VAL A 133 3.82 -0.26 0.36
N VAL A 134 3.35 -1.18 -0.45
CA VAL A 134 3.25 -1.02 -1.90
C VAL A 134 1.80 -1.25 -2.34
N HIS A 135 1.41 -0.82 -3.55
CA HIS A 135 0.08 -1.17 -4.01
C HIS A 135 0.03 -2.57 -4.64
N PHE A 136 1.03 -2.93 -5.43
CA PHE A 136 1.10 -4.19 -6.18
C PHE A 136 1.86 -5.29 -5.43
N PRO A 137 1.52 -6.59 -5.64
CA PRO A 137 2.19 -7.70 -4.97
C PRO A 137 3.49 -8.11 -5.67
N PRO A 138 4.40 -8.82 -4.95
CA PRO A 138 5.55 -9.50 -5.56
C PRO A 138 5.11 -10.74 -6.35
N LEU A 139 5.76 -11.00 -7.48
CA LEU A 139 5.48 -12.14 -8.39
C LEU A 139 5.64 -13.49 -7.70
N ASN A 140 4.85 -14.49 -8.13
CA ASN A 140 4.89 -15.88 -7.67
C ASN A 140 4.72 -16.02 -6.15
N THR A 141 3.71 -15.39 -5.64
CA THR A 141 3.23 -15.50 -4.25
C THR A 141 1.76 -15.90 -4.24
N THR A 142 1.23 -16.21 -3.06
CA THR A 142 -0.22 -16.36 -2.89
C THR A 142 -0.96 -15.03 -3.02
N LEU A 143 -0.23 -13.89 -3.01
CA LEU A 143 -0.78 -12.54 -3.02
C LEU A 143 -1.06 -12.03 -4.43
N ASP A 144 -0.46 -12.63 -5.46
CA ASP A 144 -0.57 -12.21 -6.86
C ASP A 144 -1.26 -13.24 -7.77
N GLU A 145 -1.75 -14.34 -7.20
CA GLU A 145 -2.43 -15.40 -7.93
C GLU A 145 -3.90 -15.01 -8.20
N PHE A 146 -4.17 -14.33 -9.33
CA PHE A 146 -5.52 -13.88 -9.70
C PHE A 146 -6.40 -15.01 -10.25
N ALA A 147 -5.80 -16.13 -10.68
CA ALA A 147 -6.48 -17.37 -11.06
C ALA A 147 -5.52 -18.56 -10.84
N PRO A 148 -5.99 -19.80 -10.74
CA PRO A 148 -5.13 -20.95 -10.47
C PRO A 148 -3.90 -21.02 -11.38
N GLY A 149 -2.71 -20.88 -10.79
CA GLY A 149 -1.41 -20.88 -11.47
C GLY A 149 -1.13 -19.66 -12.36
N LYS A 150 -1.94 -18.58 -12.24
CA LYS A 150 -1.74 -17.34 -12.99
C LYS A 150 -1.39 -16.19 -12.06
N HIS A 151 -0.24 -15.61 -12.28
CA HIS A 151 0.37 -14.57 -11.45
C HIS A 151 0.48 -13.25 -12.20
N ALA A 152 0.32 -12.12 -11.50
CA ALA A 152 0.37 -10.77 -12.08
C ALA A 152 1.24 -9.79 -11.27
N GLY A 153 2.02 -10.27 -10.31
CA GLY A 153 2.89 -9.44 -9.48
C GLY A 153 4.18 -9.02 -10.20
N SER A 154 4.94 -8.11 -9.56
CA SER A 154 6.22 -7.62 -10.08
C SER A 154 7.37 -8.58 -9.76
N PRO A 155 8.13 -9.03 -10.79
CA PRO A 155 9.37 -9.79 -10.59
C PRO A 155 10.45 -8.95 -9.89
N THR A 156 10.59 -7.68 -10.22
CA THR A 156 11.55 -6.76 -9.60
C THR A 156 11.28 -6.59 -8.11
N LEU A 157 10.02 -6.41 -7.71
CA LEU A 157 9.67 -6.35 -6.30
C LEU A 157 10.00 -7.67 -5.60
N ARG A 158 9.71 -8.82 -6.23
CA ARG A 158 10.04 -10.13 -5.68
C ARG A 158 11.52 -10.30 -5.43
N GLU A 159 12.36 -9.95 -6.42
CA GLU A 159 13.82 -10.03 -6.32
C GLU A 159 14.36 -9.09 -5.25
N TRP A 160 13.85 -7.84 -5.22
CA TRP A 160 14.26 -6.85 -4.22
C TRP A 160 13.94 -7.31 -2.80
N VAL A 161 12.71 -7.81 -2.54
CA VAL A 161 12.31 -8.34 -1.23
C VAL A 161 13.17 -9.54 -0.84
N THR A 162 13.48 -10.44 -1.78
CA THR A 162 14.34 -11.60 -1.54
C THR A 162 15.75 -11.17 -1.09
N ARG A 163 16.29 -10.11 -1.68
CA ARG A 163 17.63 -9.59 -1.36
C ARG A 163 17.64 -8.77 -0.07
N ASN A 164 16.69 -7.87 0.10
CA ASN A 164 16.70 -6.87 1.17
C ASN A 164 15.99 -7.31 2.46
N GLN A 165 15.05 -8.26 2.37
CA GLN A 165 14.35 -8.83 3.52
C GLN A 165 13.76 -7.75 4.46
N PRO A 166 12.83 -6.88 3.99
CA PRO A 166 12.08 -6.02 4.90
C PRO A 166 11.35 -6.86 5.94
N ALA A 167 11.08 -6.31 7.13
CA ALA A 167 10.36 -7.04 8.18
C ALA A 167 8.95 -7.43 7.72
N TYR A 168 8.28 -6.49 7.05
CA TYR A 168 6.94 -6.67 6.50
C TYR A 168 6.82 -6.06 5.10
N LEU A 169 5.95 -6.67 4.28
CA LEU A 169 5.44 -6.10 3.05
C LEU A 169 3.91 -6.14 3.08
N PHE A 170 3.27 -5.00 2.81
CA PHE A 170 1.82 -4.87 2.68
C PHE A 170 1.49 -4.43 1.27
N CYS A 171 0.52 -5.11 0.63
CA CYS A 171 0.06 -4.78 -0.72
C CYS A 171 -1.46 -4.90 -0.85
N GLY A 172 -1.97 -4.59 -2.04
CA GLY A 172 -3.35 -4.75 -2.48
C GLY A 172 -3.40 -5.22 -3.93
N HIS A 173 -4.17 -4.51 -4.77
CA HIS A 173 -4.26 -4.60 -6.22
C HIS A 173 -4.94 -5.88 -6.74
N ILE A 174 -4.53 -7.06 -6.31
CA ILE A 174 -5.14 -8.32 -6.72
C ILE A 174 -6.27 -8.68 -5.75
N HIS A 175 -7.49 -8.32 -6.12
CA HIS A 175 -8.67 -8.42 -5.24
C HIS A 175 -8.99 -9.86 -4.84
N GLU A 176 -8.72 -10.83 -5.72
CA GLU A 176 -8.95 -12.26 -5.49
C GLU A 176 -8.10 -12.83 -4.34
N THR A 177 -7.05 -12.10 -3.97
CA THR A 177 -6.12 -12.51 -2.91
C THR A 177 -6.24 -11.66 -1.65
N ALA A 178 -7.22 -10.76 -1.58
CA ALA A 178 -7.45 -9.91 -0.41
C ALA A 178 -7.55 -10.75 0.88
N GLY A 179 -6.81 -10.35 1.92
CA GLY A 179 -6.72 -11.05 3.20
C GLY A 179 -5.76 -12.23 3.23
N ARG A 180 -5.11 -12.59 2.11
CA ARG A 180 -4.09 -13.64 2.09
C ARG A 180 -2.75 -13.13 2.62
N SER A 181 -1.95 -14.06 3.10
CA SER A 181 -0.56 -13.82 3.53
C SER A 181 0.39 -14.82 2.89
N ASP A 182 1.65 -14.41 2.76
CA ASP A 182 2.74 -15.24 2.26
C ASP A 182 4.05 -14.86 2.97
N ARG A 183 5.12 -15.59 2.65
CA ARG A 183 6.46 -15.33 3.21
C ARG A 183 7.54 -15.43 2.14
N ILE A 184 8.40 -14.39 2.09
CA ILE A 184 9.57 -14.36 1.22
C ILE A 184 10.81 -14.30 2.12
N GLY A 185 11.46 -15.45 2.33
CA GLY A 185 12.56 -15.55 3.29
C GLY A 185 12.10 -15.21 4.71
N GLN A 186 12.60 -14.09 5.28
CA GLN A 186 12.17 -13.60 6.59
C GLN A 186 11.02 -12.60 6.52
N THR A 187 10.72 -12.05 5.33
CA THR A 187 9.68 -11.04 5.13
C THR A 187 8.30 -11.65 5.22
N GLN A 188 7.45 -11.12 6.09
CA GLN A 188 6.02 -11.43 6.13
C GLN A 188 5.29 -10.52 5.15
N CYS A 189 4.49 -11.10 4.24
CA CYS A 189 3.80 -10.39 3.17
C CYS A 189 2.28 -10.54 3.32
N PHE A 190 1.52 -9.45 3.11
CA PHE A 190 0.07 -9.44 3.27
C PHE A 190 -0.58 -8.66 2.12
N ASN A 191 -1.61 -9.24 1.49
CA ASN A 191 -2.57 -8.47 0.73
C ASN A 191 -3.66 -7.99 1.70
N VAL A 192 -3.68 -6.70 1.99
CA VAL A 192 -4.52 -6.14 3.05
C VAL A 192 -5.98 -5.96 2.62
N GLY A 193 -6.25 -5.75 1.33
CA GLY A 193 -7.59 -5.52 0.79
C GLY A 193 -8.38 -4.43 1.52
N LYS A 194 -9.67 -4.36 1.24
CA LYS A 194 -10.56 -3.32 1.79
C LYS A 194 -11.00 -3.54 3.24
N ASP A 195 -10.85 -4.76 3.77
CA ASP A 195 -11.13 -5.03 5.18
C ASP A 195 -9.98 -4.60 6.10
N GLY A 196 -8.79 -4.41 5.53
CA GLY A 196 -7.60 -3.92 6.18
C GLY A 196 -6.96 -4.90 7.15
N TYR A 197 -5.69 -4.68 7.40
CA TYR A 197 -4.86 -5.42 8.35
C TYR A 197 -4.44 -4.51 9.50
N LEU A 198 -4.67 -4.92 10.75
CA LEU A 198 -4.22 -4.21 11.95
C LEU A 198 -2.92 -4.83 12.43
N LEU A 199 -1.86 -4.05 12.36
CA LEU A 199 -0.54 -4.42 12.89
C LEU A 199 -0.31 -3.71 14.22
N GLU A 200 0.14 -4.46 15.22
CA GLU A 200 0.62 -3.94 16.50
C GLU A 200 2.16 -4.01 16.53
N ILE A 201 2.82 -2.86 16.78
CA ILE A 201 4.29 -2.73 16.85
C ILE A 201 4.76 -2.09 18.15
#